data_d3a616e145694cbcdfdfc4400fa88cae
#
_entry.id   d3a616e145694cbcdfdfc4400fa88cae
#
_cell.length_a   1.000
_cell.length_b   1.000
_cell.length_c   1.000
_cell.angle_alpha   90.00
_cell.angle_beta   90.00
_cell.angle_gamma   90.00
#
_symmetry.space_group_name_H-M   'P 1'
#
loop_
_entity.id
_entity.type
_entity.pdbx_description
1 polymer ?
#
loop_
_entity_poly.entity_id
_entity_poly.type
_entity_poly.pdbx_seq_one_letter_code
_entity_poly.pdbx_strand_id
1 'polypeptide(L)'
;STCGFVPFVSTFAMFAAGRSYEQVRNSIGYPHLNVKIGATHAGISVGEDGASHQCNEDIALMRTIPGMTVTVPSDDVEAKAAVRAAYLHDGPCYLRFGRLAVPVINDTPDYKFEIGKGVVLREGKDVTIVATGLPVSNCLEAAEKLAADGIDAKVINIHTIKPLDEEL
;
A
#
# COMPACT_ATOMS: atom_id res chain seq x y z
N SER A 1 -13.18 12.96 13.14
CA SER A 1 -11.95 13.01 13.96
C SER A 1 -11.91 14.20 14.91
N THR A 2 -12.55 15.34 14.58
CA THR A 2 -12.55 16.57 15.40
C THR A 2 -13.11 16.37 16.83
N CYS A 3 -13.85 15.29 17.07
CA CYS A 3 -14.37 14.93 18.40
C CYS A 3 -13.50 13.89 19.14
N GLY A 4 -12.24 13.72 18.74
CA GLY A 4 -11.31 12.77 19.37
C GLY A 4 -11.39 11.32 18.88
N PHE A 5 -12.22 11.02 17.86
CA PHE A 5 -12.31 9.70 17.26
C PHE A 5 -11.26 9.53 16.15
N VAL A 6 -10.86 8.29 15.89
CA VAL A 6 -10.07 7.88 14.72
C VAL A 6 -10.99 7.13 13.75
N PRO A 7 -11.70 7.82 12.85
CA PRO A 7 -12.62 7.18 11.93
C PRO A 7 -11.86 6.42 10.84
N PHE A 8 -12.34 5.20 10.56
CA PHE A 8 -11.98 4.42 9.39
C PHE A 8 -13.15 4.42 8.41
N VAL A 9 -12.89 4.85 7.18
CA VAL A 9 -13.85 4.85 6.06
C VAL A 9 -13.38 3.84 5.03
N SER A 10 -14.28 3.01 4.52
CA SER A 10 -13.92 2.01 3.53
C SER A 10 -14.89 2.00 2.36
N THR A 11 -14.33 1.98 1.15
CA THR A 11 -15.04 1.83 -0.12
C THR A 11 -14.04 1.38 -1.19
N PHE A 12 -14.50 1.18 -2.42
CA PHE A 12 -13.59 0.93 -3.55
C PHE A 12 -12.67 2.13 -3.80
N ALA A 13 -11.43 1.85 -4.20
CA ALA A 13 -10.42 2.87 -4.45
C ALA A 13 -10.90 3.93 -5.46
N MET A 14 -11.61 3.51 -6.52
CA MET A 14 -12.16 4.43 -7.51
C MET A 14 -13.13 5.45 -6.88
N PHE A 15 -13.90 5.04 -5.89
CA PHE A 15 -14.86 5.94 -5.23
C PHE A 15 -14.18 6.81 -4.18
N ALA A 16 -13.22 6.27 -3.44
CA ALA A 16 -12.44 7.03 -2.46
C ALA A 16 -11.52 8.06 -3.12
N ALA A 17 -10.73 7.62 -4.09
CA ALA A 17 -9.70 8.45 -4.72
C ALA A 17 -10.21 9.25 -5.93
N GLY A 18 -11.07 8.66 -6.76
CA GLY A 18 -11.61 9.34 -7.93
C GLY A 18 -12.79 10.25 -7.57
N ARG A 19 -13.93 9.64 -7.24
CA ARG A 19 -15.19 10.38 -7.01
C ARG A 19 -15.11 11.37 -5.85
N SER A 20 -14.46 11.01 -4.75
CA SER A 20 -14.40 11.81 -3.52
C SER A 20 -13.09 12.58 -3.36
N TYR A 21 -12.27 12.68 -4.41
CA TYR A 21 -10.93 13.28 -4.30
C TYR A 21 -10.94 14.68 -3.69
N GLU A 22 -11.82 15.56 -4.17
CA GLU A 22 -11.92 16.92 -3.67
C GLU A 22 -12.26 16.97 -2.18
N GLN A 23 -13.24 16.15 -1.73
CA GLN A 23 -13.64 16.07 -0.34
C GLN A 23 -12.50 15.50 0.53
N VAL A 24 -11.79 14.49 0.06
CA VAL A 24 -10.61 13.96 0.77
C VAL A 24 -9.52 15.02 0.88
N ARG A 25 -9.25 15.73 -0.21
CA ARG A 25 -8.24 16.79 -0.23
C ARG A 25 -8.59 17.94 0.72
N ASN A 26 -9.81 18.48 0.63
CA ASN A 26 -10.20 19.70 1.33
C ASN A 26 -10.77 19.47 2.73
N SER A 27 -11.44 18.32 2.96
CA SER A 27 -12.09 18.06 4.24
C SER A 27 -11.29 17.12 5.15
N ILE A 28 -10.28 16.43 4.62
CA ILE A 28 -9.42 15.52 5.39
C ILE A 28 -7.96 15.99 5.34
N GLY A 29 -7.40 16.14 4.14
CA GLY A 29 -5.98 16.46 3.95
C GLY A 29 -5.64 17.87 4.37
N TYR A 30 -6.37 18.88 3.87
CA TYR A 30 -6.09 20.29 4.16
C TYR A 30 -6.11 20.63 5.66
N PRO A 31 -7.13 20.21 6.44
CA PRO A 31 -7.14 20.40 7.89
C PRO A 31 -6.32 19.34 8.65
N HIS A 32 -5.62 18.45 7.97
CA HIS A 32 -4.80 17.38 8.53
C HIS A 32 -5.55 16.51 9.56
N LEU A 33 -6.76 16.10 9.21
CA LEU A 33 -7.61 15.33 10.12
C LEU A 33 -7.13 13.86 10.22
N ASN A 34 -7.21 13.33 11.43
CA ASN A 34 -6.86 11.95 11.73
C ASN A 34 -7.95 10.97 11.23
N VAL A 35 -8.04 10.81 9.91
CA VAL A 35 -8.99 9.93 9.20
C VAL A 35 -8.25 8.88 8.41
N LYS A 36 -8.69 7.62 8.48
CA LYS A 36 -8.10 6.49 7.79
C LYS A 36 -9.02 6.03 6.67
N ILE A 37 -8.52 6.00 5.45
CA ILE A 37 -9.27 5.59 4.26
C ILE A 37 -8.79 4.21 3.85
N GLY A 38 -9.59 3.18 4.09
CA GLY A 38 -9.35 1.81 3.65
C GLY A 38 -9.96 1.60 2.26
N ALA A 39 -9.16 1.77 1.22
CA ALA A 39 -9.59 1.70 -0.17
C ALA A 39 -9.33 0.32 -0.76
N THR A 40 -10.39 -0.39 -1.11
CA THR A 40 -10.34 -1.75 -1.67
C THR A 40 -10.45 -1.74 -3.19
N HIS A 41 -10.21 -2.89 -3.82
CA HIS A 41 -10.38 -3.09 -5.27
C HIS A 41 -9.52 -2.13 -6.12
N ALA A 42 -8.36 -1.73 -5.62
CA ALA A 42 -7.45 -0.84 -6.32
C ALA A 42 -6.71 -1.55 -7.46
N GLY A 43 -6.33 -0.79 -8.49
CA GLY A 43 -5.60 -1.28 -9.64
C GLY A 43 -6.52 -1.92 -10.70
N ILE A 44 -5.93 -2.79 -11.52
CA ILE A 44 -6.59 -3.42 -12.68
C ILE A 44 -7.26 -4.75 -12.36
N SER A 45 -7.04 -5.31 -11.16
CA SER A 45 -7.46 -6.67 -10.80
C SER A 45 -8.88 -6.76 -10.22
N VAL A 46 -9.74 -5.80 -10.52
CA VAL A 46 -11.11 -5.70 -10.00
C VAL A 46 -12.01 -6.85 -10.46
N GLY A 47 -11.79 -7.38 -11.65
CA GLY A 47 -12.60 -8.49 -12.22
C GLY A 47 -13.92 -8.04 -12.82
N GLU A 48 -15.01 -8.67 -12.41
CA GLU A 48 -16.34 -8.53 -13.06
C GLU A 48 -16.93 -7.12 -13.01
N ASP A 49 -16.56 -6.31 -12.04
CA ASP A 49 -17.00 -4.90 -11.95
C ASP A 49 -16.48 -4.04 -13.13
N GLY A 50 -15.45 -4.52 -13.80
CA GLY A 50 -14.95 -3.97 -15.06
C GLY A 50 -14.25 -2.62 -14.94
N ALA A 51 -13.99 -2.03 -16.10
CA ALA A 51 -13.15 -0.84 -16.25
C ALA A 51 -13.63 0.40 -15.46
N SER A 52 -14.94 0.52 -15.24
CA SER A 52 -15.50 1.65 -14.46
C SER A 52 -15.14 1.63 -12.97
N HIS A 53 -14.70 0.47 -12.46
CA HIS A 53 -14.33 0.27 -11.06
C HIS A 53 -12.82 0.08 -10.87
N GLN A 54 -12.08 -0.14 -11.95
CA GLN A 54 -10.62 -0.13 -11.90
C GLN A 54 -10.11 1.25 -11.48
N CYS A 55 -9.08 1.27 -10.64
CA CYS A 55 -8.47 2.51 -10.17
C CYS A 55 -6.95 2.42 -10.27
N ASN A 56 -6.40 3.02 -11.30
CA ASN A 56 -4.96 3.01 -11.59
C ASN A 56 -4.28 4.29 -11.11
N GLU A 57 -5.06 5.33 -10.84
CA GLU A 57 -4.64 6.68 -10.50
C GLU A 57 -4.64 6.99 -8.99
N ASP A 58 -5.14 6.10 -8.15
CA ASP A 58 -5.36 6.34 -6.72
C ASP A 58 -4.09 6.70 -5.96
N ILE A 59 -2.99 5.99 -6.21
CA ILE A 59 -1.69 6.30 -5.60
C ILE A 59 -1.24 7.70 -6.00
N ALA A 60 -1.31 8.04 -7.30
CA ALA A 60 -0.91 9.34 -7.80
C ALA A 60 -1.73 10.46 -7.14
N LEU A 61 -3.06 10.32 -7.11
CA LEU A 61 -3.97 11.29 -6.51
C LEU A 61 -3.71 11.48 -5.01
N MET A 62 -3.63 10.39 -4.25
CA MET A 62 -3.44 10.45 -2.80
C MET A 62 -2.06 10.99 -2.42
N ARG A 63 -1.02 10.69 -3.19
CA ARG A 63 0.32 11.25 -2.97
C ARG A 63 0.37 12.77 -3.10
N THR A 64 -0.46 13.38 -3.93
CA THR A 64 -0.48 14.85 -4.13
C THR A 64 -1.02 15.61 -2.93
N ILE A 65 -1.78 14.95 -2.05
CA ILE A 65 -2.37 15.59 -0.86
C ILE A 65 -1.27 15.76 0.20
N PRO A 66 -0.96 17.01 0.63
CA PRO A 66 0.02 17.23 1.70
C PRO A 66 -0.36 16.50 3.00
N GLY A 67 0.63 15.90 3.66
CA GLY A 67 0.42 15.18 4.93
C GLY A 67 -0.30 13.83 4.82
N MET A 68 -0.79 13.45 3.65
CA MET A 68 -1.40 12.13 3.46
C MET A 68 -0.33 11.03 3.50
N THR A 69 -0.50 10.06 4.37
CA THR A 69 0.28 8.81 4.36
C THR A 69 -0.37 7.81 3.42
N VAL A 70 0.42 7.14 2.57
CA VAL A 70 -0.07 6.16 1.58
C VAL A 70 0.63 4.83 1.78
N THR A 71 -0.12 3.78 2.10
CA THR A 71 0.39 2.41 2.29
C THR A 71 -0.29 1.41 1.36
N VAL A 72 0.46 0.41 0.92
CA VAL A 72 0.02 -0.61 -0.04
C VAL A 72 0.53 -1.97 0.43
N PRO A 73 -0.12 -2.60 1.42
CA PRO A 73 0.33 -3.89 1.95
C PRO A 73 0.25 -5.01 0.90
N SER A 74 1.17 -5.97 1.02
CA SER A 74 1.38 -7.07 0.08
C SER A 74 0.60 -8.33 0.43
N ASP A 75 0.24 -8.53 1.71
CA ASP A 75 -0.54 -9.68 2.19
C ASP A 75 -1.40 -9.32 3.41
N ASP A 76 -2.07 -10.31 4.01
CA ASP A 76 -2.99 -10.09 5.13
C ASP A 76 -2.26 -9.78 6.45
N VAL A 77 -1.06 -10.32 6.66
CA VAL A 77 -0.22 -10.02 7.83
C VAL A 77 0.20 -8.56 7.80
N GLU A 78 0.74 -8.13 6.67
CA GLU A 78 1.12 -6.73 6.44
C GLU A 78 -0.09 -5.80 6.48
N ALA A 79 -1.25 -6.21 5.94
CA ALA A 79 -2.48 -5.43 5.98
C ALA A 79 -2.95 -5.17 7.42
N LYS A 80 -2.95 -6.19 8.28
CA LYS A 80 -3.30 -6.06 9.72
C LYS A 80 -2.33 -5.12 10.43
N ALA A 81 -1.04 -5.25 10.15
CA ALA A 81 0.01 -4.41 10.72
C ALA A 81 -0.13 -2.95 10.24
N ALA A 82 -0.39 -2.74 8.95
CA ALA A 82 -0.62 -1.41 8.37
C ALA A 82 -1.85 -0.71 8.97
N VAL A 83 -2.96 -1.43 9.17
CA VAL A 83 -4.16 -0.89 9.84
C VAL A 83 -3.86 -0.47 11.27
N ARG A 84 -3.12 -1.29 12.02
CA ARG A 84 -2.69 -0.95 13.40
C ARG A 84 -1.76 0.25 13.42
N ALA A 85 -0.77 0.30 12.52
CA ALA A 85 0.15 1.43 12.39
C ALA A 85 -0.59 2.72 12.01
N ALA A 86 -1.54 2.64 11.08
CA ALA A 86 -2.39 3.78 10.72
C ALA A 86 -3.24 4.27 11.90
N TYR A 87 -3.79 3.38 12.73
CA TYR A 87 -4.53 3.77 13.93
C TYR A 87 -3.68 4.60 14.91
N LEU A 88 -2.41 4.21 15.08
CA LEU A 88 -1.47 4.87 15.99
C LEU A 88 -0.84 6.13 15.38
N HIS A 89 -0.86 6.28 14.07
CA HIS A 89 -0.33 7.44 13.37
C HIS A 89 -1.31 8.61 13.46
N ASP A 90 -0.86 9.79 13.84
CA ASP A 90 -1.68 11.00 13.83
C ASP A 90 -1.63 11.66 12.44
N GLY A 91 -2.79 11.82 11.83
CA GLY A 91 -2.92 12.38 10.48
C GLY A 91 -3.67 11.47 9.50
N PRO A 92 -3.92 11.96 8.27
CA PRO A 92 -4.66 11.22 7.28
C PRO A 92 -3.85 10.07 6.68
N CYS A 93 -4.48 8.89 6.56
CA CYS A 93 -3.88 7.72 5.92
C CYS A 93 -4.78 7.17 4.81
N TYR A 94 -4.18 6.82 3.71
CA TYR A 94 -4.77 6.03 2.64
C TYR A 94 -4.14 4.64 2.62
N LEU A 95 -4.93 3.62 2.98
CA LEU A 95 -4.53 2.22 2.97
C LEU A 95 -5.13 1.57 1.72
N ARG A 96 -4.26 1.15 0.82
CA ARG A 96 -4.64 0.63 -0.49
C ARG A 96 -4.66 -0.89 -0.48
N PHE A 97 -5.80 -1.49 -0.80
CA PHE A 97 -5.97 -2.93 -0.87
C PHE A 97 -6.40 -3.35 -2.28
N GLY A 98 -5.85 -4.47 -2.75
CA GLY A 98 -6.33 -5.13 -3.95
C GLY A 98 -7.60 -5.96 -3.70
N ARG A 99 -8.15 -6.57 -4.75
CA ARG A 99 -9.29 -7.50 -4.67
C ARG A 99 -8.85 -8.95 -4.52
N LEU A 100 -7.78 -9.32 -5.19
CA LEU A 100 -7.36 -10.72 -5.28
C LEU A 100 -6.78 -11.23 -3.95
N ALA A 101 -7.03 -12.50 -3.67
CA ALA A 101 -6.28 -13.22 -2.66
C ALA A 101 -4.83 -13.37 -3.10
N VAL A 102 -3.90 -13.23 -2.16
CA VAL A 102 -2.46 -13.36 -2.38
C VAL A 102 -1.87 -14.35 -1.38
N PRO A 103 -0.74 -14.98 -1.70
CA PRO A 103 0.01 -15.77 -0.73
C PRO A 103 0.45 -14.93 0.46
N VAL A 104 0.51 -15.54 1.64
CA VAL A 104 1.11 -14.92 2.83
C VAL A 104 2.61 -15.07 2.73
N ILE A 105 3.32 -13.95 2.76
CA ILE A 105 4.79 -13.88 2.61
C ILE A 105 5.47 -13.25 3.82
N ASN A 106 4.72 -12.54 4.67
CA ASN A 106 5.24 -11.81 5.83
C ASN A 106 4.98 -12.53 7.17
N ASP A 107 4.53 -13.78 7.17
CA ASP A 107 4.27 -14.54 8.39
C ASP A 107 5.58 -15.07 9.02
N THR A 108 6.36 -14.13 9.54
CA THR A 108 7.60 -14.42 10.25
C THR A 108 7.54 -13.83 11.67
N PRO A 109 8.16 -14.52 12.67
CA PRO A 109 8.12 -14.03 14.06
C PRO A 109 8.68 -12.61 14.26
N ASP A 110 9.60 -12.20 13.40
CA ASP A 110 10.30 -10.93 13.49
C ASP A 110 9.71 -9.85 12.57
N TYR A 111 8.59 -10.15 11.87
CA TYR A 111 7.98 -9.17 10.97
C TYR A 111 7.55 -7.91 11.72
N LYS A 112 8.01 -6.76 11.24
CA LYS A 112 7.65 -5.44 11.76
C LYS A 112 7.20 -4.53 10.61
N PHE A 113 6.08 -3.88 10.81
CA PHE A 113 5.59 -2.84 9.90
C PHE A 113 5.92 -1.46 10.49
N GLU A 114 6.64 -0.67 9.73
CA GLU A 114 6.96 0.72 10.10
C GLU A 114 6.63 1.64 8.93
N ILE A 115 5.76 2.63 9.17
CA ILE A 115 5.40 3.62 8.15
C ILE A 115 6.67 4.35 7.68
N GLY A 116 6.87 4.39 6.37
CA GLY A 116 8.02 5.06 5.76
C GLY A 116 9.26 4.18 5.59
N LYS A 117 9.20 2.90 5.96
CA LYS A 117 10.28 1.95 5.72
C LYS A 117 9.89 0.90 4.67
N GLY A 118 10.87 0.49 3.86
CA GLY A 118 10.76 -0.66 2.97
C GLY A 118 11.36 -1.91 3.61
N VAL A 119 11.10 -3.06 3.03
CA VAL A 119 11.59 -4.36 3.51
C VAL A 119 12.34 -5.09 2.41
N VAL A 120 13.60 -5.46 2.68
CA VAL A 120 14.34 -6.38 1.79
C VAL A 120 13.85 -7.78 2.06
N LEU A 121 13.12 -8.36 1.12
CA LEU A 121 12.58 -9.72 1.21
C LEU A 121 13.58 -10.78 0.72
N ARG A 122 14.44 -10.40 -0.21
CA ARG A 122 15.51 -11.25 -0.75
C ARG A 122 16.71 -10.39 -1.12
N GLU A 123 17.88 -10.78 -0.66
CA GLU A 123 19.13 -10.16 -1.10
C GLU A 123 19.54 -10.66 -2.50
N GLY A 124 20.30 -9.86 -3.23
CA GLY A 124 20.83 -10.15 -4.55
C GLY A 124 21.74 -9.03 -5.03
N LYS A 125 22.53 -9.30 -6.07
CA LYS A 125 23.60 -8.39 -6.52
C LYS A 125 23.54 -8.01 -8.01
N ASP A 126 22.79 -8.76 -8.82
CA ASP A 126 22.79 -8.56 -10.29
C ASP A 126 21.67 -7.61 -10.74
N VAL A 127 20.49 -7.70 -10.10
CA VAL A 127 19.34 -6.84 -10.39
C VAL A 127 18.51 -6.62 -9.12
N THR A 128 17.88 -5.46 -9.01
CA THR A 128 16.93 -5.16 -7.93
C THR A 128 15.51 -5.04 -8.48
N ILE A 129 14.59 -5.80 -7.89
CA ILE A 129 13.16 -5.74 -8.17
C ILE A 129 12.51 -5.00 -7.00
N VAL A 130 11.92 -3.83 -7.28
CA VAL A 130 11.16 -3.04 -6.29
C VAL A 130 9.69 -3.21 -6.57
N ALA A 131 8.92 -3.66 -5.58
CA ALA A 131 7.51 -3.97 -5.73
C ALA A 131 6.68 -3.42 -4.55
N THR A 132 5.37 -3.34 -4.75
CA THR A 132 4.41 -2.94 -3.72
C THR A 132 3.08 -3.65 -3.91
N GLY A 133 2.41 -4.04 -2.82
CA GLY A 133 1.08 -4.65 -2.85
C GLY A 133 1.05 -6.02 -3.51
N LEU A 134 0.00 -6.31 -4.27
CA LEU A 134 -0.27 -7.63 -4.87
C LEU A 134 0.91 -8.28 -5.62
N PRO A 135 1.70 -7.55 -6.44
CA PRO A 135 2.79 -8.15 -7.22
C PRO A 135 4.00 -8.63 -6.41
N VAL A 136 4.09 -8.31 -5.12
CA VAL A 136 5.30 -8.64 -4.32
C VAL A 136 5.59 -10.15 -4.31
N SER A 137 4.57 -10.98 -4.10
CA SER A 137 4.73 -12.44 -4.14
C SER A 137 5.19 -12.94 -5.51
N ASN A 138 4.66 -12.38 -6.59
CA ASN A 138 5.10 -12.71 -7.96
C ASN A 138 6.56 -12.31 -8.22
N CYS A 139 7.02 -11.21 -7.59
CA CYS A 139 8.42 -10.78 -7.70
C CYS A 139 9.37 -11.74 -6.99
N LEU A 140 8.97 -12.33 -5.86
CA LEU A 140 9.73 -13.39 -5.20
C LEU A 140 9.84 -14.65 -6.09
N GLU A 141 8.72 -15.10 -6.68
CA GLU A 141 8.72 -16.21 -7.63
C GLU A 141 9.58 -15.92 -8.87
N ALA A 142 9.53 -14.67 -9.37
CA ALA A 142 10.38 -14.25 -10.49
C ALA A 142 11.88 -14.30 -10.13
N ALA A 143 12.23 -13.88 -8.91
CA ALA A 143 13.62 -13.93 -8.43
C ALA A 143 14.14 -15.38 -8.31
N GLU A 144 13.28 -16.34 -7.90
CA GLU A 144 13.63 -17.76 -7.88
C GLU A 144 13.89 -18.30 -9.29
N LYS A 145 13.07 -17.93 -10.27
CA LYS A 145 13.27 -18.30 -11.67
C LYS A 145 14.55 -17.71 -12.24
N LEU A 146 14.83 -16.43 -11.97
CA LEU A 146 16.06 -15.77 -12.36
C LEU A 146 17.30 -16.46 -11.77
N ALA A 147 17.21 -16.89 -10.50
CA ALA A 147 18.30 -17.62 -9.85
C ALA A 147 18.63 -18.95 -10.56
N ALA A 148 17.63 -19.64 -11.11
CA ALA A 148 17.85 -20.85 -11.92
C ALA A 148 18.64 -20.56 -13.21
N ASP A 149 18.52 -19.35 -13.74
CA ASP A 149 19.27 -18.86 -14.90
C ASP A 149 20.60 -18.18 -14.53
N GLY A 150 20.99 -18.23 -13.24
CA GLY A 150 22.25 -17.68 -12.74
C GLY A 150 22.22 -16.18 -12.45
N ILE A 151 21.04 -15.57 -12.41
CA ILE A 151 20.85 -14.13 -12.11
C ILE A 151 20.40 -13.98 -10.66
N ASP A 152 21.20 -13.27 -9.85
CA ASP A 152 20.94 -13.06 -8.43
C ASP A 152 20.15 -11.75 -8.20
N ALA A 153 18.84 -11.88 -8.07
CA ALA A 153 17.93 -10.76 -7.93
C ALA A 153 17.64 -10.41 -6.47
N LYS A 154 17.79 -9.13 -6.11
CA LYS A 154 17.30 -8.52 -4.87
C LYS A 154 15.82 -8.20 -5.02
N VAL A 155 14.99 -8.47 -4.00
CA VAL A 155 13.56 -8.10 -3.98
C VAL A 155 13.29 -7.21 -2.79
N ILE A 156 12.73 -6.04 -3.07
CA ILE A 156 12.35 -5.04 -2.07
C ILE A 156 10.84 -4.82 -2.12
N ASN A 157 10.19 -4.94 -0.98
CA ASN A 157 8.80 -4.53 -0.78
C ASN A 157 8.75 -3.10 -0.25
N ILE A 158 8.19 -2.17 -1.04
CA ILE A 158 7.92 -0.79 -0.63
C ILE A 158 6.44 -0.71 -0.26
N HIS A 159 6.08 -1.12 0.95
CA HIS A 159 4.71 -1.09 1.44
C HIS A 159 4.22 0.33 1.83
N THR A 160 5.12 1.29 1.98
CA THR A 160 4.77 2.69 2.20
C THR A 160 5.25 3.54 1.03
N ILE A 161 4.30 4.11 0.31
CA ILE A 161 4.57 4.93 -0.88
C ILE A 161 4.82 6.40 -0.49
N LYS A 162 4.21 6.82 0.62
CA LYS A 162 4.40 8.16 1.19
C LYS A 162 4.24 8.10 2.71
N PRO A 163 5.27 8.51 3.47
CA PRO A 163 6.61 8.88 3.00
C PRO A 163 7.34 7.70 2.37
N LEU A 164 8.22 7.97 1.41
CA LEU A 164 9.05 6.93 0.80
C LEU A 164 10.29 6.68 1.69
N ASP A 165 10.76 5.45 1.74
CA ASP A 165 12.07 5.13 2.31
C ASP A 165 13.17 5.53 1.32
N GLU A 166 13.79 6.66 1.56
CA GLU A 166 14.86 7.20 0.69
C GLU A 166 16.25 6.68 1.08
N GLU A 167 16.35 5.94 2.20
CA GLU A 167 17.62 5.39 2.69
C GLU A 167 17.87 3.96 2.19
N LEU A 168 16.81 3.23 1.83
CA LEU A 168 16.87 1.86 1.31
C LEU A 168 17.25 1.85 -0.15
#